data_719ef616e78c5efd90b04605919ad00b
#
_entry.id   719ef616e78c5efd90b04605919ad00b
#
_cell.length_a   1.000
_cell.length_b   1.000
_cell.length_c   1.000
_cell.angle_alpha   90.00
_cell.angle_beta   90.00
_cell.angle_gamma   90.00
#
_symmetry.space_group_name_H-M   'P 1'
#
loop_
_entity.id
_entity.type
_entity.pdbx_description
1 polymer ?
#
loop_
_entity_poly.entity_id
_entity_poly.type
_entity_poly.pdbx_seq_one_letter_code
_entity_poly.pdbx_strand_id
1 'polypeptide(L)'
;MGIDSQIEKIHKDMSGSIAKNRLTIQLSYAVKLIVDLYSVEDFTIFLDCIEDIAVKTISSGSEKINLYQIKTSKNRTFTLHYIIKEEWFQKLYKHTHEFAGLNFEIALVSNAEIIDNSTSIFPNEKSKLISDIADNSSLTKIKECISLTEKIPLEEVNLTNFYVIKTNLYCDTHKEQALQLFSDFIANIDPHAEYSKIKAFFATLYDTLDSRFNCEIDPRNTNIAEITLKKGYTKKQFEQDLQTFLNGSIPKNTDLFSLLNITSASDQREIFMNRSAFLMDLLKKDEPFKIFFSELMGYVKNENCNMLIKNCVDYVFTNEKISPIYKHPGYIKFATAFIYYQFINGGTIGE
;
A
#
# COMPACT_ATOMS: atom_id res chain seq x y z
N MET A 1 4.05 -23.19 18.87
CA MET A 1 3.51 -22.91 17.52
C MET A 1 3.91 -21.48 17.20
N GLY A 2 4.54 -21.23 16.05
CA GLY A 2 5.00 -19.89 15.68
C GLY A 2 3.90 -19.05 15.03
N ILE A 3 4.13 -17.75 14.86
CA ILE A 3 3.19 -16.81 14.22
C ILE A 3 2.79 -17.30 12.82
N ASP A 4 3.74 -17.75 12.01
CA ASP A 4 3.49 -18.23 10.65
C ASP A 4 2.50 -19.41 10.61
N SER A 5 2.67 -20.39 11.50
CA SER A 5 1.75 -21.52 11.62
C SER A 5 0.34 -21.08 12.03
N GLN A 6 0.23 -20.02 12.84
CA GLN A 6 -1.07 -19.49 13.25
C GLN A 6 -1.74 -18.71 12.10
N ILE A 7 -0.96 -17.94 11.31
CA ILE A 7 -1.46 -17.28 10.10
C ILE A 7 -2.03 -18.31 9.11
N GLU A 8 -1.31 -19.40 8.83
CA GLU A 8 -1.78 -20.47 7.94
C GLU A 8 -3.09 -21.10 8.41
N LYS A 9 -3.20 -21.33 9.71
CA LYS A 9 -4.40 -21.94 10.31
C LYS A 9 -5.61 -21.01 10.21
N ILE A 10 -5.47 -19.74 10.60
CA ILE A 10 -6.57 -18.77 10.65
C ILE A 10 -7.04 -18.42 9.24
N HIS A 11 -6.10 -18.25 8.31
CA HIS A 11 -6.43 -17.95 6.91
C HIS A 11 -7.45 -18.93 6.32
N LYS A 12 -7.40 -20.21 6.70
CA LYS A 12 -8.31 -21.24 6.19
C LYS A 12 -9.77 -21.03 6.62
N ASP A 13 -9.99 -20.28 7.69
CA ASP A 13 -11.33 -20.05 8.25
C ASP A 13 -11.98 -18.76 7.73
N MET A 14 -11.24 -17.95 6.95
CA MET A 14 -11.72 -16.65 6.49
C MET A 14 -12.32 -16.71 5.08
N SER A 15 -13.65 -16.65 4.99
CA SER A 15 -14.41 -16.38 3.76
C SER A 15 -15.02 -14.97 3.83
N GLY A 16 -14.42 -13.99 3.17
CA GLY A 16 -14.87 -12.61 3.23
C GLY A 16 -15.51 -12.09 1.94
N SER A 17 -16.75 -11.56 1.99
CA SER A 17 -17.36 -10.78 0.94
C SER A 17 -17.28 -9.29 1.27
N ILE A 18 -16.94 -8.43 0.31
CA ILE A 18 -16.58 -7.05 0.60
C ILE A 18 -17.29 -6.04 -0.28
N ALA A 19 -17.82 -4.97 0.36
CA ALA A 19 -18.31 -3.78 -0.35
C ALA A 19 -17.09 -2.93 -0.80
N LYS A 20 -17.05 -2.60 -2.08
CA LYS A 20 -15.94 -1.95 -2.80
C LYS A 20 -15.34 -0.68 -2.13
N ASN A 21 -16.17 0.07 -1.38
CA ASN A 21 -15.73 1.30 -0.71
C ASN A 21 -14.94 1.09 0.60
N ARG A 22 -15.08 -0.06 1.25
CA ARG A 22 -14.31 -0.38 2.46
C ARG A 22 -12.86 -0.75 2.11
N LEU A 23 -12.68 -1.40 0.98
CA LEU A 23 -11.43 -1.84 0.42
C LEU A 23 -10.43 -0.69 0.23
N THR A 24 -10.87 0.41 -0.38
CA THR A 24 -9.97 1.51 -0.73
C THR A 24 -9.40 2.24 0.48
N ILE A 25 -10.14 2.33 1.60
CA ILE A 25 -9.63 2.89 2.85
C ILE A 25 -8.61 1.96 3.50
N GLN A 26 -8.82 0.66 3.42
CA GLN A 26 -7.86 -0.33 3.93
C GLN A 26 -6.52 -0.22 3.19
N LEU A 27 -6.54 -0.04 1.86
CA LEU A 27 -5.32 0.19 1.08
C LEU A 27 -4.60 1.48 1.50
N SER A 28 -5.35 2.56 1.72
CA SER A 28 -4.78 3.83 2.21
C SER A 28 -4.17 3.68 3.60
N TYR A 29 -4.78 2.89 4.47
CA TYR A 29 -4.23 2.58 5.78
C TYR A 29 -3.01 1.67 5.70
N ALA A 30 -2.95 0.73 4.74
CA ALA A 30 -1.76 -0.06 4.48
C ALA A 30 -0.58 0.80 4.04
N VAL A 31 -0.80 1.80 3.17
CA VAL A 31 0.25 2.79 2.81
C VAL A 31 0.73 3.55 4.05
N LYS A 32 -0.18 4.02 4.93
CA LYS A 32 0.19 4.64 6.20
C LYS A 32 1.09 3.72 7.03
N LEU A 33 0.72 2.45 7.18
CA LEU A 33 1.51 1.47 7.94
C LEU A 33 2.90 1.25 7.34
N ILE A 34 3.03 1.20 6.00
CA ILE A 34 4.34 1.09 5.32
C ILE A 34 5.23 2.27 5.72
N VAL A 35 4.70 3.49 5.65
CA VAL A 35 5.43 4.73 6.00
C VAL A 35 5.83 4.72 7.47
N ASP A 36 4.90 4.42 8.37
CA ASP A 36 5.12 4.44 9.81
C ASP A 36 6.17 3.40 10.27
N LEU A 37 6.19 2.22 9.63
CA LEU A 37 7.05 1.09 10.03
C LEU A 37 8.40 1.08 9.31
N TYR A 38 8.55 1.79 8.20
CA TYR A 38 9.74 1.69 7.36
C TYR A 38 11.07 1.91 8.09
N SER A 39 11.14 2.92 8.93
CA SER A 39 12.36 3.28 9.66
C SER A 39 12.56 2.49 10.96
N VAL A 40 11.55 1.77 11.43
CA VAL A 40 11.52 1.21 12.79
C VAL A 40 11.72 -0.30 12.78
N GLU A 41 11.03 -1.03 11.90
CA GLU A 41 10.93 -2.48 11.96
C GLU A 41 11.06 -3.14 10.58
N ASP A 42 11.44 -4.42 10.55
CA ASP A 42 11.16 -5.27 9.39
C ASP A 42 9.71 -5.72 9.44
N PHE A 43 9.02 -5.70 8.30
CA PHE A 43 7.58 -5.98 8.27
C PHE A 43 7.14 -6.81 7.06
N THR A 44 6.04 -7.52 7.25
CA THR A 44 5.18 -8.06 6.19
C THR A 44 3.74 -7.65 6.47
N ILE A 45 3.11 -6.94 5.54
CA ILE A 45 1.70 -6.55 5.60
C ILE A 45 0.90 -7.57 4.80
N PHE A 46 -0.10 -8.20 5.40
CA PHE A 46 -1.04 -9.10 4.77
C PHE A 46 -2.39 -8.38 4.62
N LEU A 47 -2.94 -8.42 3.42
CA LEU A 47 -4.18 -7.73 3.06
C LEU A 47 -5.32 -8.73 2.92
N ASP A 48 -6.44 -8.49 3.62
CA ASP A 48 -7.63 -9.34 3.58
C ASP A 48 -7.29 -10.83 3.73
N CYS A 49 -6.56 -11.16 4.78
CA CYS A 49 -6.08 -12.52 5.04
C CYS A 49 -6.56 -13.06 6.39
N ILE A 50 -6.39 -12.30 7.48
CA ILE A 50 -6.78 -12.67 8.83
C ILE A 50 -7.85 -11.71 9.35
N GLU A 51 -7.56 -10.44 9.24
CA GLU A 51 -8.44 -9.28 9.40
C GLU A 51 -8.29 -8.38 8.18
N ASP A 52 -8.89 -7.18 8.21
CA ASP A 52 -8.75 -6.22 7.12
C ASP A 52 -7.27 -6.02 6.74
N ILE A 53 -6.40 -5.89 7.76
CA ILE A 53 -4.94 -5.89 7.61
C ILE A 53 -4.32 -6.66 8.77
N ALA A 54 -3.35 -7.51 8.50
CA ALA A 54 -2.46 -8.08 9.50
C ALA A 54 -1.01 -7.69 9.19
N VAL A 55 -0.25 -7.33 10.21
CA VAL A 55 1.16 -6.92 10.06
C VAL A 55 2.03 -7.77 10.96
N LYS A 56 2.86 -8.60 10.34
CA LYS A 56 3.95 -9.28 11.05
C LYS A 56 5.15 -8.35 11.07
N THR A 57 5.70 -8.08 12.24
CA THR A 57 6.95 -7.32 12.42
C THR A 57 8.02 -8.17 13.08
N ILE A 58 9.28 -7.84 12.80
CA ILE A 58 10.45 -8.47 13.42
C ILE A 58 11.33 -7.35 13.96
N SER A 59 11.48 -7.32 15.29
CA SER A 59 12.33 -6.35 15.96
C SER A 59 13.26 -7.08 16.93
N SER A 60 14.57 -6.87 16.81
CA SER A 60 15.59 -7.50 17.66
C SER A 60 15.44 -9.02 17.80
N GLY A 61 14.99 -9.69 16.74
CA GLY A 61 14.79 -11.15 16.70
C GLY A 61 13.48 -11.63 17.35
N SER A 62 12.63 -10.73 17.83
CA SER A 62 11.30 -11.04 18.34
C SER A 62 10.26 -10.77 17.26
N GLU A 63 9.42 -11.78 16.99
CA GLU A 63 8.28 -11.64 16.08
C GLU A 63 7.07 -11.11 16.83
N LYS A 64 6.31 -10.25 16.17
CA LYS A 64 5.03 -9.74 16.65
C LYS A 64 4.03 -9.69 15.50
N ILE A 65 2.76 -9.94 15.78
CA ILE A 65 1.69 -9.74 14.83
C ILE A 65 0.70 -8.70 15.36
N ASN A 66 0.36 -7.73 14.51
CA ASN A 66 -0.65 -6.72 14.79
C ASN A 66 -1.82 -6.93 13.84
N LEU A 67 -3.03 -7.04 14.38
CA LEU A 67 -4.26 -7.24 13.63
C LEU A 67 -5.07 -5.95 13.64
N TYR A 68 -5.50 -5.50 12.47
CA TYR A 68 -6.24 -4.25 12.31
C TYR A 68 -7.59 -4.53 11.65
N GLN A 69 -8.68 -4.23 12.34
CA GLN A 69 -10.00 -4.13 11.75
C GLN A 69 -10.38 -2.66 11.56
N ILE A 70 -10.72 -2.28 10.33
CA ILE A 70 -10.95 -0.89 9.95
C ILE A 70 -12.43 -0.61 9.81
N LYS A 71 -12.93 0.32 10.60
CA LYS A 71 -14.33 0.76 10.61
C LYS A 71 -14.41 2.26 10.36
N THR A 72 -15.11 2.64 9.31
CA THR A 72 -15.20 4.04 8.90
C THR A 72 -16.63 4.54 8.89
N SER A 73 -16.81 5.82 9.21
CA SER A 73 -18.10 6.49 9.20
C SER A 73 -18.00 7.85 8.53
N LYS A 74 -19.00 8.20 7.72
CA LYS A 74 -19.18 9.56 7.22
C LYS A 74 -19.61 10.52 8.31
N ASN A 75 -20.32 10.03 9.33
CA ASN A 75 -20.86 10.83 10.43
C ASN A 75 -19.85 11.12 11.53
N ARG A 76 -18.60 10.72 11.39
CA ARG A 76 -17.48 10.93 12.33
C ARG A 76 -17.71 10.45 13.76
N THR A 77 -18.77 9.70 14.04
CA THR A 77 -19.04 9.12 15.35
C THR A 77 -19.60 7.71 15.24
N PHE A 78 -19.21 6.86 16.21
CA PHE A 78 -19.84 5.58 16.50
C PHE A 78 -20.26 5.56 17.96
N THR A 79 -21.46 5.08 18.27
CA THR A 79 -21.85 4.85 19.67
C THR A 79 -21.34 3.48 20.12
N LEU A 80 -20.95 3.38 21.40
CA LEU A 80 -20.55 2.09 22.00
C LEU A 80 -21.67 1.04 21.86
N HIS A 81 -22.93 1.45 22.02
CA HIS A 81 -24.07 0.58 21.81
C HIS A 81 -24.12 -0.03 20.40
N TYR A 82 -23.85 0.77 19.36
CA TYR A 82 -23.77 0.28 17.97
C TYR A 82 -22.63 -0.71 17.80
N ILE A 83 -21.44 -0.42 18.33
CA ILE A 83 -20.26 -1.30 18.25
C ILE A 83 -20.52 -2.65 18.90
N ILE A 84 -21.15 -2.64 20.07
CA ILE A 84 -21.55 -3.86 20.80
C ILE A 84 -22.60 -4.66 19.99
N LYS A 85 -23.63 -3.98 19.46
CA LYS A 85 -24.66 -4.61 18.64
C LYS A 85 -24.10 -5.28 17.38
N GLU A 86 -23.12 -4.65 16.72
CA GLU A 86 -22.45 -5.17 15.52
C GLU A 86 -21.34 -6.17 15.85
N GLU A 87 -21.11 -6.44 17.13
CA GLU A 87 -20.18 -7.44 17.65
C GLU A 87 -18.71 -7.19 17.26
N TRP A 88 -18.27 -5.90 17.14
CA TRP A 88 -16.91 -5.65 16.66
C TRP A 88 -15.84 -6.14 17.63
N PHE A 89 -15.96 -5.88 18.92
CA PHE A 89 -15.01 -6.36 19.92
C PHE A 89 -15.11 -7.89 20.12
N GLN A 90 -16.30 -8.45 20.04
CA GLN A 90 -16.50 -9.89 20.17
C GLN A 90 -15.83 -10.66 19.02
N LYS A 91 -16.01 -10.17 17.77
CA LYS A 91 -15.36 -10.75 16.59
C LYS A 91 -13.85 -10.68 16.65
N LEU A 92 -13.31 -9.58 17.15
CA LEU A 92 -11.87 -9.43 17.35
C LEU A 92 -11.33 -10.29 18.48
N TYR A 93 -12.16 -10.55 19.53
CA TYR A 93 -11.73 -11.30 20.71
C TYR A 93 -11.33 -12.75 20.40
N LYS A 94 -11.91 -13.38 19.39
CA LYS A 94 -11.54 -14.73 18.93
C LYS A 94 -10.03 -14.88 18.69
N HIS A 95 -9.38 -13.82 18.23
CA HIS A 95 -7.93 -13.85 17.96
C HIS A 95 -7.07 -13.96 19.23
N THR A 96 -7.61 -13.66 20.41
CA THR A 96 -6.89 -13.90 21.67
C THR A 96 -6.64 -15.40 21.90
N HIS A 97 -7.57 -16.25 21.47
CA HIS A 97 -7.42 -17.70 21.54
C HIS A 97 -6.52 -18.21 20.42
N GLU A 98 -6.67 -17.65 19.21
CA GLU A 98 -5.91 -18.06 18.03
C GLU A 98 -4.42 -17.73 18.14
N PHE A 99 -4.07 -16.61 18.76
CA PHE A 99 -2.69 -16.16 18.98
C PHE A 99 -2.21 -16.36 20.44
N ALA A 100 -2.90 -17.20 21.22
CA ALA A 100 -2.51 -17.47 22.61
C ALA A 100 -1.05 -17.94 22.70
N GLY A 101 -0.27 -17.32 23.60
CA GLY A 101 1.15 -17.61 23.77
C GLY A 101 2.09 -16.96 22.75
N LEU A 102 1.58 -16.20 21.80
CA LEU A 102 2.35 -15.39 20.84
C LEU A 102 2.34 -13.91 21.24
N ASN A 103 3.29 -13.16 20.70
CA ASN A 103 3.30 -11.71 20.85
C ASN A 103 2.37 -11.07 19.79
N PHE A 104 1.26 -10.50 20.23
CA PHE A 104 0.27 -9.93 19.33
C PHE A 104 -0.41 -8.68 19.91
N GLU A 105 -0.91 -7.83 19.02
CA GLU A 105 -1.85 -6.75 19.32
C GLU A 105 -3.06 -6.82 18.38
N ILE A 106 -4.21 -6.41 18.88
CA ILE A 106 -5.46 -6.31 18.12
C ILE A 106 -5.94 -4.87 18.20
N ALA A 107 -6.23 -4.26 17.06
CA ALA A 107 -6.65 -2.87 16.99
C ALA A 107 -7.94 -2.70 16.19
N LEU A 108 -8.90 -2.00 16.78
CA LEU A 108 -10.01 -1.39 16.07
C LEU A 108 -9.55 -0.02 15.55
N VAL A 109 -9.44 0.14 14.25
CA VAL A 109 -9.05 1.41 13.60
C VAL A 109 -10.29 2.14 13.14
N SER A 110 -10.42 3.42 13.50
CA SER A 110 -11.59 4.22 13.12
C SER A 110 -11.22 5.66 12.78
N ASN A 111 -11.87 6.20 11.73
CA ASN A 111 -11.86 7.64 11.43
C ASN A 111 -12.93 8.42 12.22
N ALA A 112 -13.73 7.70 12.99
CA ALA A 112 -14.81 8.25 13.79
C ALA A 112 -14.50 8.14 15.26
N GLU A 113 -14.97 9.11 16.04
CA GLU A 113 -14.92 9.01 17.50
C GLU A 113 -15.87 7.93 18.01
N ILE A 114 -15.43 7.18 19.01
CA ILE A 114 -16.28 6.25 19.73
C ILE A 114 -16.78 6.95 20.99
N ILE A 115 -18.11 7.05 21.10
CA ILE A 115 -18.78 7.76 22.20
C ILE A 115 -19.69 6.82 23.00
N ASP A 116 -19.75 7.03 24.30
CA ASP A 116 -20.79 6.49 25.18
C ASP A 116 -21.46 7.65 25.91
N ASN A 117 -22.81 7.69 25.91
CA ASN A 117 -23.56 8.79 26.51
C ASN A 117 -23.05 10.19 26.09
N SER A 118 -22.77 10.37 24.80
CA SER A 118 -22.26 11.59 24.17
C SER A 118 -20.84 12.00 24.60
N THR A 119 -20.12 11.16 25.34
CA THR A 119 -18.73 11.41 25.75
C THR A 119 -17.78 10.53 24.97
N SER A 120 -16.68 11.11 24.44
CA SER A 120 -15.62 10.34 23.78
C SER A 120 -14.92 9.44 24.79
N ILE A 121 -14.89 8.13 24.53
CA ILE A 121 -14.33 7.16 25.47
C ILE A 121 -12.87 6.78 25.17
N PHE A 122 -12.33 7.18 24.00
CA PHE A 122 -10.93 6.96 23.62
C PHE A 122 -10.30 8.30 23.22
N PRO A 123 -9.66 9.03 24.16
CA PRO A 123 -9.18 10.39 23.91
C PRO A 123 -7.91 10.45 23.04
N ASN A 124 -7.07 9.41 23.07
CA ASN A 124 -5.77 9.40 22.40
C ASN A 124 -5.86 8.89 20.96
N GLU A 125 -4.85 9.19 20.14
CA GLU A 125 -4.73 8.65 18.78
C GLU A 125 -4.62 7.11 18.80
N LYS A 126 -3.79 6.55 19.68
CA LYS A 126 -3.76 5.11 20.01
C LYS A 126 -4.08 4.97 21.49
N SER A 127 -5.22 4.37 21.79
CA SER A 127 -5.69 4.10 23.16
C SER A 127 -5.65 2.61 23.45
N LYS A 128 -5.04 2.23 24.57
CA LYS A 128 -5.12 0.86 25.08
C LYS A 128 -6.46 0.66 25.77
N LEU A 129 -7.19 -0.39 25.42
CA LEU A 129 -8.59 -0.55 25.84
C LEU A 129 -8.76 -0.57 27.37
N ILE A 130 -7.84 -1.22 28.08
CA ILE A 130 -7.95 -1.41 29.54
C ILE A 130 -7.43 -0.24 30.37
N SER A 131 -6.52 0.59 29.83
CA SER A 131 -5.88 1.67 30.62
C SER A 131 -6.29 3.07 30.19
N ASP A 132 -6.66 3.27 28.92
CA ASP A 132 -6.84 4.59 28.34
C ASP A 132 -8.32 4.89 28.03
N ILE A 133 -9.22 3.97 28.35
CA ILE A 133 -10.66 4.22 28.26
C ILE A 133 -11.08 5.23 29.33
N ALA A 134 -11.77 6.27 28.91
CA ALA A 134 -12.14 7.39 29.79
C ALA A 134 -13.19 7.02 30.86
N ASP A 135 -13.94 5.95 30.63
CA ASP A 135 -15.01 5.50 31.53
C ASP A 135 -14.98 4.00 31.78
N ASN A 136 -14.82 3.63 33.06
CA ASN A 136 -14.82 2.23 33.49
C ASN A 136 -16.16 1.51 33.23
N SER A 137 -17.28 2.23 33.21
CA SER A 137 -18.58 1.61 32.91
C SER A 137 -18.65 1.15 31.45
N SER A 138 -18.04 1.89 30.55
CA SER A 138 -17.91 1.53 29.14
C SER A 138 -17.02 0.28 28.95
N LEU A 139 -15.92 0.17 29.72
CA LEU A 139 -15.07 -1.03 29.73
C LEU A 139 -15.85 -2.25 30.21
N THR A 140 -16.65 -2.10 31.27
CA THR A 140 -17.49 -3.16 31.81
C THR A 140 -18.50 -3.66 30.76
N LYS A 141 -19.18 -2.75 30.05
CA LYS A 141 -20.11 -3.10 28.95
C LYS A 141 -19.42 -3.92 27.85
N ILE A 142 -18.19 -3.53 27.47
CA ILE A 142 -17.40 -4.26 26.46
C ILE A 142 -17.07 -5.67 26.97
N LYS A 143 -16.61 -5.81 28.22
CA LYS A 143 -16.29 -7.09 28.81
C LYS A 143 -17.53 -7.99 28.95
N GLU A 144 -18.66 -7.45 29.38
CA GLU A 144 -19.93 -8.17 29.49
C GLU A 144 -20.38 -8.76 28.15
N CYS A 145 -20.32 -7.99 27.06
CA CYS A 145 -20.71 -8.49 25.77
C CYS A 145 -19.78 -9.60 25.24
N ILE A 146 -18.48 -9.51 25.49
CA ILE A 146 -17.52 -10.56 25.17
C ILE A 146 -17.77 -11.81 26.00
N SER A 147 -17.90 -11.65 27.33
CA SER A 147 -18.20 -12.74 28.27
C SER A 147 -19.44 -13.54 27.86
N LEU A 148 -20.51 -12.83 27.45
CA LEU A 148 -21.74 -13.47 26.97
C LEU A 148 -21.54 -14.22 25.65
N THR A 149 -20.77 -13.67 24.72
CA THR A 149 -20.54 -14.29 23.41
C THR A 149 -19.63 -15.51 23.52
N GLU A 150 -18.51 -15.38 24.24
CA GLU A 150 -17.51 -16.43 24.43
C GLU A 150 -17.91 -17.46 25.51
N LYS A 151 -18.94 -17.16 26.29
CA LYS A 151 -19.41 -18.00 27.44
C LYS A 151 -18.32 -18.24 28.48
N ILE A 152 -17.55 -17.22 28.79
CA ILE A 152 -16.51 -17.23 29.81
C ILE A 152 -16.86 -16.26 30.95
N PRO A 153 -16.37 -16.48 32.19
CA PRO A 153 -16.52 -15.53 33.27
C PRO A 153 -16.00 -14.14 32.93
N LEU A 154 -16.63 -13.09 33.45
CA LEU A 154 -16.25 -11.69 33.18
C LEU A 154 -14.79 -11.40 33.55
N GLU A 155 -14.28 -12.01 34.61
CA GLU A 155 -12.92 -11.90 35.11
C GLU A 155 -11.88 -12.54 34.20
N GLU A 156 -12.28 -13.50 33.36
CA GLU A 156 -11.42 -14.18 32.39
C GLU A 156 -11.30 -13.38 31.06
N VAL A 157 -12.13 -12.36 30.87
CA VAL A 157 -12.04 -11.51 29.68
C VAL A 157 -10.77 -10.68 29.70
N ASN A 158 -9.78 -11.09 28.90
CA ASN A 158 -8.48 -10.44 28.80
C ASN A 158 -8.39 -9.51 27.58
N LEU A 159 -8.33 -8.20 27.82
CA LEU A 159 -8.22 -7.15 26.82
C LEU A 159 -6.84 -6.46 26.81
N THR A 160 -5.83 -7.09 27.40
CA THR A 160 -4.49 -6.49 27.58
C THR A 160 -3.85 -6.06 26.26
N ASN A 161 -4.12 -6.78 25.16
CA ASN A 161 -3.54 -6.55 23.84
C ASN A 161 -4.51 -5.81 22.90
N PHE A 162 -5.61 -5.25 23.42
CA PHE A 162 -6.58 -4.53 22.62
C PHE A 162 -6.33 -3.03 22.60
N TYR A 163 -6.42 -2.46 21.39
CA TYR A 163 -6.25 -1.04 21.13
C TYR A 163 -7.40 -0.49 20.28
N VAL A 164 -7.65 0.79 20.45
CA VAL A 164 -8.45 1.62 19.53
C VAL A 164 -7.53 2.67 18.93
N ILE A 165 -7.51 2.76 17.62
CA ILE A 165 -6.65 3.70 16.87
C ILE A 165 -7.54 4.66 16.09
N LYS A 166 -7.38 5.96 16.31
CA LYS A 166 -7.97 7.00 15.46
C LYS A 166 -7.14 7.18 14.22
N THR A 167 -7.79 7.31 13.08
CA THR A 167 -7.12 7.63 11.81
C THR A 167 -7.74 8.86 11.18
N ASN A 168 -6.92 9.65 10.49
CA ASN A 168 -7.36 10.83 9.74
C ASN A 168 -7.80 10.49 8.32
N LEU A 169 -7.84 9.20 7.95
CA LEU A 169 -8.28 8.77 6.63
C LEU A 169 -9.81 8.82 6.52
N TYR A 170 -10.33 9.90 5.98
CA TYR A 170 -11.76 10.10 5.81
C TYR A 170 -12.29 9.48 4.52
N CYS A 171 -13.53 8.99 4.54
CA CYS A 171 -14.15 8.24 3.44
C CYS A 171 -14.03 8.91 2.06
N ASP A 172 -14.09 10.23 1.99
CA ASP A 172 -14.11 10.97 0.73
C ASP A 172 -12.71 11.45 0.27
N THR A 173 -11.70 11.42 1.16
CA THR A 173 -10.35 11.99 0.91
C THR A 173 -9.20 11.09 1.35
N HIS A 174 -9.47 9.83 1.73
CA HIS A 174 -8.45 8.93 2.28
C HIS A 174 -7.25 8.71 1.32
N LYS A 175 -7.51 8.66 0.01
CA LYS A 175 -6.46 8.42 -0.98
C LYS A 175 -5.53 9.61 -1.13
N GLU A 176 -6.10 10.83 -1.12
CA GLU A 176 -5.34 12.09 -1.13
C GLU A 176 -4.53 12.25 0.15
N GLN A 177 -5.12 11.89 1.29
CA GLN A 177 -4.43 11.93 2.58
C GLN A 177 -3.29 10.90 2.65
N ALA A 178 -3.50 9.69 2.14
CA ALA A 178 -2.45 8.68 2.03
C ALA A 178 -1.33 9.13 1.07
N LEU A 179 -1.68 9.76 -0.06
CA LEU A 179 -0.70 10.35 -0.98
C LEU A 179 0.10 11.46 -0.31
N GLN A 180 -0.52 12.32 0.51
CA GLN A 180 0.19 13.37 1.23
C GLN A 180 1.18 12.76 2.24
N LEU A 181 0.76 11.81 3.07
CA LEU A 181 1.65 11.10 4.00
C LEU A 181 2.84 10.44 3.27
N PHE A 182 2.56 9.81 2.14
CA PHE A 182 3.58 9.19 1.31
C PHE A 182 4.53 10.22 0.69
N SER A 183 4.01 11.37 0.26
CA SER A 183 4.82 12.46 -0.30
C SER A 183 5.75 13.06 0.74
N ASP A 184 5.27 13.27 1.96
CA ASP A 184 6.06 13.76 3.08
C ASP A 184 7.17 12.77 3.45
N PHE A 185 6.86 11.47 3.44
CA PHE A 185 7.85 10.41 3.64
C PHE A 185 8.94 10.43 2.56
N ILE A 186 8.57 10.52 1.28
CA ILE A 186 9.55 10.58 0.18
C ILE A 186 10.37 11.86 0.25
N ALA A 187 9.77 13.00 0.59
CA ALA A 187 10.49 14.27 0.73
C ALA A 187 11.55 14.24 1.85
N ASN A 188 11.35 13.44 2.89
CA ASN A 188 12.38 13.21 3.92
C ASN A 188 13.57 12.37 3.42
N ILE A 189 13.37 11.53 2.39
CA ILE A 189 14.42 10.70 1.79
C ILE A 189 15.10 11.43 0.63
N ASP A 190 14.31 12.04 -0.24
CA ASP A 190 14.75 12.82 -1.39
C ASP A 190 13.99 14.16 -1.45
N PRO A 191 14.53 15.23 -0.84
CA PRO A 191 13.90 16.55 -0.83
C PRO A 191 13.72 17.18 -2.23
N HIS A 192 14.40 16.66 -3.25
CA HIS A 192 14.33 17.13 -4.62
C HIS A 192 13.44 16.26 -5.52
N ALA A 193 12.79 15.22 -4.97
CA ALA A 193 11.91 14.37 -5.73
C ALA A 193 10.74 15.16 -6.33
N GLU A 194 10.54 15.02 -7.63
CA GLU A 194 9.43 15.67 -8.32
C GLU A 194 8.09 15.06 -7.88
N TYR A 195 7.10 15.91 -7.60
CA TYR A 195 5.77 15.48 -7.18
C TYR A 195 5.10 14.51 -8.18
N SER A 196 5.30 14.73 -9.49
CA SER A 196 4.81 13.82 -10.55
C SER A 196 5.37 12.40 -10.40
N LYS A 197 6.65 12.30 -10.05
CA LYS A 197 7.35 11.04 -9.81
C LYS A 197 6.82 10.36 -8.54
N ILE A 198 6.66 11.12 -7.45
CA ILE A 198 6.09 10.63 -6.19
C ILE A 198 4.67 10.08 -6.42
N LYS A 199 3.83 10.84 -7.16
CA LYS A 199 2.47 10.42 -7.49
C LYS A 199 2.42 9.14 -8.33
N ALA A 200 3.35 8.97 -9.27
CA ALA A 200 3.46 7.73 -10.06
C ALA A 200 3.87 6.55 -9.18
N PHE A 201 4.84 6.73 -8.29
CA PHE A 201 5.25 5.68 -7.35
C PHE A 201 4.11 5.30 -6.40
N PHE A 202 3.44 6.28 -5.81
CA PHE A 202 2.25 6.04 -4.99
C PHE A 202 1.18 5.24 -5.72
N ALA A 203 0.87 5.60 -6.97
CA ALA A 203 -0.11 4.88 -7.78
C ALA A 203 0.30 3.42 -8.01
N THR A 204 1.57 3.17 -8.33
CA THR A 204 2.10 1.80 -8.51
C THR A 204 2.05 0.99 -7.22
N LEU A 205 2.45 1.59 -6.09
CA LEU A 205 2.33 0.96 -4.77
C LEU A 205 0.87 0.60 -4.46
N TYR A 206 -0.04 1.56 -4.69
CA TYR A 206 -1.47 1.38 -4.43
C TYR A 206 -2.07 0.26 -5.30
N ASP A 207 -1.74 0.22 -6.59
CA ASP A 207 -2.16 -0.84 -7.51
C ASP A 207 -1.59 -2.21 -7.11
N THR A 208 -0.34 -2.25 -6.62
CA THR A 208 0.29 -3.48 -6.11
C THR A 208 -0.45 -4.00 -4.88
N LEU A 209 -0.78 -3.13 -3.93
CA LEU A 209 -1.55 -3.49 -2.75
C LEU A 209 -2.97 -3.93 -3.12
N ASP A 210 -3.64 -3.24 -4.04
CA ASP A 210 -4.97 -3.61 -4.55
C ASP A 210 -4.97 -4.98 -5.22
N SER A 211 -3.97 -5.27 -6.05
CA SER A 211 -3.80 -6.58 -6.69
C SER A 211 -3.66 -7.71 -5.66
N ARG A 212 -2.89 -7.49 -4.58
CA ARG A 212 -2.72 -8.47 -3.50
C ARG A 212 -3.99 -8.62 -2.66
N PHE A 213 -4.68 -7.53 -2.41
CA PHE A 213 -5.95 -7.55 -1.71
C PHE A 213 -6.98 -8.40 -2.46
N ASN A 214 -7.11 -8.21 -3.77
CA ASN A 214 -8.07 -8.92 -4.60
C ASN A 214 -7.63 -10.33 -5.01
N CYS A 215 -6.41 -10.76 -4.63
CA CYS A 215 -5.92 -12.09 -4.98
C CYS A 215 -6.69 -13.16 -4.20
N GLU A 216 -7.33 -14.08 -4.88
CA GLU A 216 -7.97 -15.24 -4.25
C GLU A 216 -6.94 -16.31 -3.88
N ILE A 217 -7.08 -16.89 -2.70
CA ILE A 217 -6.25 -17.98 -2.21
C ILE A 217 -7.17 -19.16 -1.85
N ASP A 218 -6.83 -20.37 -2.29
CA ASP A 218 -7.54 -21.58 -1.85
C ASP A 218 -7.17 -21.88 -0.39
N PRO A 219 -8.11 -21.77 0.56
CA PRO A 219 -7.81 -21.94 1.98
C PRO A 219 -7.40 -23.37 2.36
N ARG A 220 -7.60 -24.35 1.47
CA ARG A 220 -7.38 -25.77 1.81
C ARG A 220 -5.93 -26.22 1.69
N ASN A 221 -5.13 -25.59 0.83
CA ASN A 221 -3.77 -26.04 0.49
C ASN A 221 -2.70 -24.95 0.60
N THR A 222 -2.99 -23.83 1.28
CA THR A 222 -2.12 -22.66 1.29
C THR A 222 -1.17 -22.68 2.50
N ASN A 223 0.12 -22.55 2.27
CA ASN A 223 1.15 -22.35 3.28
C ASN A 223 1.54 -20.87 3.39
N ILE A 224 2.31 -20.53 4.44
CA ILE A 224 2.71 -19.14 4.70
C ILE A 224 3.51 -18.52 3.52
N ALA A 225 4.31 -19.29 2.80
CA ALA A 225 5.06 -18.78 1.67
C ALA A 225 4.13 -18.35 0.53
N GLU A 226 3.09 -19.12 0.24
CA GLU A 226 2.07 -18.78 -0.75
C GLU A 226 1.20 -17.60 -0.30
N ILE A 227 0.78 -17.58 0.99
CA ILE A 227 0.07 -16.43 1.57
C ILE A 227 0.92 -15.16 1.43
N THR A 228 2.19 -15.23 1.79
CA THR A 228 3.11 -14.08 1.68
C THR A 228 3.28 -13.63 0.23
N LEU A 229 3.39 -14.57 -0.71
CA LEU A 229 3.54 -14.25 -2.13
C LEU A 229 2.28 -13.56 -2.69
N LYS A 230 1.10 -14.04 -2.35
CA LYS A 230 -0.18 -13.58 -2.93
C LYS A 230 -0.80 -12.40 -2.17
N LYS A 231 -0.77 -12.42 -0.86
CA LYS A 231 -1.43 -11.45 0.04
C LYS A 231 -0.47 -10.54 0.80
N GLY A 232 0.81 -10.94 0.90
CA GLY A 232 1.81 -10.23 1.67
C GLY A 232 2.53 -9.15 0.85
N TYR A 233 2.87 -8.03 1.49
CA TYR A 233 3.78 -7.02 0.97
C TYR A 233 4.87 -6.74 2.00
N THR A 234 6.12 -7.03 1.65
CA THR A 234 7.26 -7.01 2.58
C THR A 234 8.02 -5.69 2.52
N LYS A 235 8.70 -5.33 3.60
CA LYS A 235 9.66 -4.21 3.62
C LYS A 235 10.70 -4.33 2.49
N LYS A 236 11.24 -5.53 2.28
CA LYS A 236 12.22 -5.77 1.21
C LYS A 236 11.67 -5.43 -0.18
N GLN A 237 10.40 -5.76 -0.45
CA GLN A 237 9.76 -5.38 -1.73
C GLN A 237 9.63 -3.86 -1.84
N PHE A 238 9.16 -3.22 -0.76
CA PHE A 238 9.06 -1.76 -0.73
C PHE A 238 10.43 -1.08 -0.94
N GLU A 239 11.49 -1.60 -0.34
CA GLU A 239 12.86 -1.10 -0.52
C GLU A 239 13.34 -1.25 -1.97
N GLN A 240 13.03 -2.35 -2.63
CA GLN A 240 13.33 -2.55 -4.06
C GLN A 240 12.59 -1.54 -4.94
N ASP A 241 11.29 -1.33 -4.66
CA ASP A 241 10.48 -0.35 -5.38
C ASP A 241 10.97 1.08 -5.14
N LEU A 242 11.29 1.42 -3.88
CA LEU A 242 11.86 2.71 -3.48
C LEU A 242 13.23 2.94 -4.13
N GLN A 243 14.10 1.95 -4.13
CA GLN A 243 15.40 2.04 -4.78
C GLN A 243 15.27 2.25 -6.29
N THR A 244 14.33 1.57 -6.94
CA THR A 244 14.01 1.78 -8.35
C THR A 244 13.52 3.21 -8.59
N PHE A 245 12.69 3.74 -7.70
CA PHE A 245 12.25 5.13 -7.74
C PHE A 245 13.40 6.12 -7.58
N LEU A 246 14.30 5.91 -6.62
CA LEU A 246 15.42 6.80 -6.34
C LEU A 246 16.51 6.74 -7.43
N ASN A 247 16.83 5.54 -7.93
CA ASN A 247 17.85 5.34 -8.97
C ASN A 247 17.40 5.78 -10.37
N GLY A 248 16.10 5.88 -10.60
CA GLY A 248 15.58 6.44 -11.83
C GLY A 248 15.73 7.95 -11.85
N SER A 249 16.92 8.48 -12.14
CA SER A 249 17.08 9.92 -12.37
C SER A 249 16.25 10.32 -13.61
N ILE A 250 15.05 10.82 -13.34
CA ILE A 250 14.16 11.26 -14.40
C ILE A 250 14.56 12.68 -14.74
N PRO A 251 15.09 12.89 -15.94
CA PRO A 251 15.52 14.21 -16.35
C PRO A 251 14.37 15.20 -16.30
N LYS A 252 14.67 16.47 -16.00
CA LYS A 252 13.67 17.54 -16.13
C LYS A 252 13.23 17.62 -17.59
N ASN A 253 11.99 18.01 -17.83
CA ASN A 253 11.50 18.18 -19.20
C ASN A 253 12.36 19.16 -20.00
N THR A 254 12.85 20.24 -19.36
CA THR A 254 13.78 21.20 -19.96
C THR A 254 15.06 20.55 -20.47
N ASP A 255 15.60 19.57 -19.72
CA ASP A 255 16.83 18.88 -20.09
C ASP A 255 16.59 17.94 -21.28
N LEU A 256 15.44 17.23 -21.29
CA LEU A 256 15.02 16.41 -22.41
C LEU A 256 14.78 17.23 -23.68
N PHE A 257 14.09 18.37 -23.55
CA PHE A 257 13.82 19.24 -24.71
C PHE A 257 15.10 19.84 -25.29
N SER A 258 16.02 20.26 -24.42
CA SER A 258 17.33 20.76 -24.83
C SER A 258 18.18 19.70 -25.51
N LEU A 259 18.25 18.50 -24.90
CA LEU A 259 19.07 17.40 -25.40
C LEU A 259 18.66 16.92 -26.80
N LEU A 260 17.38 16.92 -27.08
CA LEU A 260 16.80 16.44 -28.34
C LEU A 260 16.39 17.56 -29.30
N ASN A 261 16.74 18.80 -28.99
CA ASN A 261 16.39 19.99 -29.77
C ASN A 261 14.87 20.09 -30.05
N ILE A 262 14.03 19.75 -29.05
CA ILE A 262 12.58 19.80 -29.17
C ILE A 262 12.11 21.23 -28.95
N THR A 263 11.92 21.95 -30.04
CA THR A 263 11.51 23.39 -30.03
C THR A 263 10.01 23.59 -30.22
N SER A 264 9.31 22.60 -30.82
CA SER A 264 7.88 22.66 -31.05
C SER A 264 7.09 22.59 -29.73
N ALA A 265 6.27 23.59 -29.47
CA ALA A 265 5.38 23.61 -28.31
C ALA A 265 4.39 22.42 -28.30
N SER A 266 3.97 21.94 -29.47
CA SER A 266 3.13 20.76 -29.61
C SER A 266 3.84 19.49 -29.12
N ASP A 267 5.08 19.28 -29.56
CA ASP A 267 5.86 18.10 -29.15
C ASP A 267 6.21 18.16 -27.67
N GLN A 268 6.57 19.32 -27.15
CA GLN A 268 6.83 19.51 -25.73
C GLN A 268 5.61 19.16 -24.87
N ARG A 269 4.42 19.61 -25.28
CA ARG A 269 3.16 19.29 -24.59
C ARG A 269 2.86 17.80 -24.68
N GLU A 270 3.02 17.18 -25.83
CA GLU A 270 2.75 15.76 -26.03
C GLU A 270 3.65 14.88 -25.15
N ILE A 271 4.95 15.19 -25.10
CA ILE A 271 5.93 14.53 -24.23
C ILE A 271 5.54 14.70 -22.76
N PHE A 272 5.21 15.92 -22.34
CA PHE A 272 4.82 16.22 -20.96
C PHE A 272 3.59 15.42 -20.52
N MET A 273 2.57 15.32 -21.36
CA MET A 273 1.34 14.60 -21.02
C MET A 273 1.53 13.09 -20.84
N ASN A 274 2.53 12.50 -21.50
CA ASN A 274 2.80 11.06 -21.43
C ASN A 274 3.84 10.66 -20.35
N ARG A 275 4.46 11.65 -19.70
CA ARG A 275 5.47 11.42 -18.67
C ARG A 275 4.96 10.50 -17.53
N SER A 276 3.82 10.81 -16.94
CA SER A 276 3.29 10.05 -15.81
C SER A 276 2.95 8.61 -16.18
N ALA A 277 2.39 8.38 -17.39
CA ALA A 277 2.09 7.04 -17.85
C ALA A 277 3.36 6.20 -18.01
N PHE A 278 4.39 6.75 -18.66
CA PHE A 278 5.67 6.06 -18.81
C PHE A 278 6.33 5.72 -17.47
N LEU A 279 6.29 6.66 -16.50
CA LEU A 279 6.86 6.43 -15.19
C LEU A 279 6.15 5.30 -14.42
N MET A 280 4.82 5.23 -14.56
CA MET A 280 4.06 4.13 -13.96
C MET A 280 4.46 2.78 -14.57
N ASP A 281 4.60 2.71 -15.90
CA ASP A 281 5.00 1.47 -16.57
C ASP A 281 6.44 1.09 -16.25
N LEU A 282 7.35 2.08 -16.12
CA LEU A 282 8.74 1.86 -15.69
C LEU A 282 8.84 1.28 -14.28
N LEU A 283 7.91 1.64 -13.38
CA LEU A 283 7.83 1.08 -12.02
C LEU A 283 7.19 -0.31 -12.02
N LYS A 284 6.11 -0.53 -12.78
CA LYS A 284 5.41 -1.82 -12.87
C LYS A 284 6.26 -2.91 -13.53
N LYS A 285 7.03 -2.55 -14.54
CA LYS A 285 7.89 -3.46 -15.32
C LYS A 285 7.17 -4.74 -15.75
N ASP A 286 5.91 -4.63 -16.21
CA ASP A 286 5.18 -5.77 -16.75
C ASP A 286 5.84 -6.31 -18.04
N GLU A 287 5.52 -7.53 -18.44
CA GLU A 287 6.16 -8.17 -19.60
C GLU A 287 5.99 -7.37 -20.91
N PRO A 288 4.80 -6.82 -21.26
CA PRO A 288 4.67 -5.97 -22.43
C PRO A 288 5.55 -4.72 -22.39
N PHE A 289 5.70 -4.09 -21.19
CA PHE A 289 6.58 -2.94 -21.05
C PHE A 289 8.07 -3.33 -21.19
N LYS A 290 8.50 -4.43 -20.61
CA LYS A 290 9.89 -4.90 -20.73
C LYS A 290 10.27 -5.14 -22.19
N ILE A 291 9.38 -5.75 -22.98
CA ILE A 291 9.58 -5.96 -24.42
C ILE A 291 9.70 -4.60 -25.13
N PHE A 292 8.73 -3.69 -24.92
CA PHE A 292 8.77 -2.35 -25.49
C PHE A 292 10.07 -1.62 -25.15
N PHE A 293 10.43 -1.60 -23.87
CA PHE A 293 11.57 -0.85 -23.37
C PHE A 293 12.90 -1.41 -23.89
N SER A 294 13.05 -2.74 -23.91
CA SER A 294 14.24 -3.43 -24.42
C SER A 294 14.43 -3.22 -25.91
N GLU A 295 13.37 -3.36 -26.72
CA GLU A 295 13.41 -3.12 -28.17
C GLU A 295 13.76 -1.67 -28.50
N LEU A 296 13.10 -0.70 -27.82
CA LEU A 296 13.39 0.72 -28.02
C LEU A 296 14.81 1.09 -27.55
N MET A 297 15.27 0.56 -26.43
CA MET A 297 16.63 0.78 -25.93
C MET A 297 17.69 0.24 -26.89
N GLY A 298 17.47 -0.97 -27.45
CA GLY A 298 18.37 -1.54 -28.45
C GLY A 298 18.42 -0.68 -29.72
N TYR A 299 17.30 -0.13 -30.14
CA TYR A 299 17.24 0.76 -31.30
C TYR A 299 17.95 2.10 -31.03
N VAL A 300 17.68 2.76 -29.91
CA VAL A 300 18.31 4.05 -29.51
C VAL A 300 19.83 3.94 -29.44
N LYS A 301 20.38 2.82 -28.96
CA LYS A 301 21.83 2.59 -28.85
C LYS A 301 22.53 2.56 -30.23
N ASN A 302 21.82 2.17 -31.27
CA ASN A 302 22.39 1.97 -32.61
C ASN A 302 22.13 3.15 -33.57
N GLU A 303 21.29 4.12 -33.16
CA GLU A 303 20.91 5.25 -33.99
C GLU A 303 21.78 6.49 -33.75
N ASN A 304 22.03 7.27 -34.83
CA ASN A 304 22.64 8.59 -34.75
C ASN A 304 21.62 9.64 -34.26
N CYS A 305 22.07 10.64 -33.48
CA CYS A 305 21.24 11.67 -32.84
C CYS A 305 20.29 12.45 -33.78
N ASN A 306 20.66 12.60 -35.08
CA ASN A 306 19.84 13.33 -36.02
C ASN A 306 18.56 12.56 -36.35
N MET A 307 17.41 13.15 -36.05
CA MET A 307 16.07 12.55 -36.25
C MET A 307 15.71 11.37 -35.32
N LEU A 308 16.46 11.17 -34.23
CA LEU A 308 16.27 10.05 -33.31
C LEU A 308 14.80 9.81 -32.92
N ILE A 309 14.08 10.88 -32.52
CA ILE A 309 12.67 10.74 -32.09
C ILE A 309 11.78 10.23 -33.22
N LYS A 310 11.90 10.78 -34.43
CA LYS A 310 11.10 10.37 -35.57
C LYS A 310 11.37 8.91 -35.90
N ASN A 311 12.65 8.53 -35.99
CA ASN A 311 13.06 7.19 -36.33
C ASN A 311 12.57 6.17 -35.27
N CYS A 312 12.62 6.52 -33.98
CA CYS A 312 12.10 5.68 -32.92
C CYS A 312 10.57 5.53 -32.96
N VAL A 313 9.84 6.59 -33.32
CA VAL A 313 8.39 6.52 -33.51
C VAL A 313 8.09 5.56 -34.66
N ASP A 314 8.72 5.74 -35.82
CA ASP A 314 8.53 4.88 -37.01
C ASP A 314 8.89 3.42 -36.68
N TYR A 315 10.02 3.18 -36.02
CA TYR A 315 10.45 1.85 -35.55
C TYR A 315 9.41 1.15 -34.68
N VAL A 316 8.93 1.83 -33.63
CA VAL A 316 7.95 1.24 -32.70
C VAL A 316 6.63 0.92 -33.40
N PHE A 317 6.17 1.78 -34.32
CA PHE A 317 4.94 1.54 -35.06
C PHE A 317 5.04 0.31 -36.00
N THR A 318 6.21 0.05 -36.58
CA THR A 318 6.45 -1.06 -37.51
C THR A 318 6.87 -2.34 -36.78
N ASN A 319 7.33 -2.27 -35.53
CA ASN A 319 7.78 -3.47 -34.80
C ASN A 319 6.59 -4.28 -34.27
N GLU A 320 6.42 -5.50 -34.77
CA GLU A 320 5.33 -6.41 -34.42
C GLU A 320 5.45 -6.99 -33.01
N LYS A 321 6.64 -7.01 -32.42
CA LYS A 321 6.87 -7.49 -31.04
C LYS A 321 6.31 -6.53 -29.99
N ILE A 322 6.13 -5.26 -30.34
CA ILE A 322 5.69 -4.22 -29.40
C ILE A 322 4.17 -4.20 -29.36
N SER A 323 3.63 -4.31 -28.14
CA SER A 323 2.19 -4.23 -27.90
C SER A 323 1.59 -2.90 -28.42
N PRO A 324 0.40 -2.94 -29.04
CA PRO A 324 -0.30 -1.75 -29.53
C PRO A 324 -0.52 -0.67 -28.45
N ILE A 325 -0.60 -1.04 -27.17
CA ILE A 325 -0.79 -0.08 -26.04
C ILE A 325 0.36 0.92 -25.93
N TYR A 326 1.58 0.57 -26.38
CA TYR A 326 2.74 1.46 -26.36
C TYR A 326 2.96 2.22 -27.68
N LYS A 327 2.10 2.00 -28.69
CA LYS A 327 2.20 2.66 -29.99
C LYS A 327 1.52 4.04 -30.02
N HIS A 328 1.72 4.84 -28.99
CA HIS A 328 1.25 6.24 -28.91
C HIS A 328 2.44 7.19 -29.14
N PRO A 329 2.38 8.11 -30.14
CA PRO A 329 3.53 8.95 -30.48
C PRO A 329 4.16 9.70 -29.31
N GLY A 330 3.36 10.34 -28.47
CA GLY A 330 3.85 11.10 -27.30
C GLY A 330 4.50 10.23 -26.25
N TYR A 331 3.99 8.99 -26.06
CA TYR A 331 4.59 8.03 -25.15
C TYR A 331 5.98 7.58 -25.67
N ILE A 332 6.08 7.26 -26.96
CA ILE A 332 7.33 6.86 -27.60
C ILE A 332 8.34 8.01 -27.55
N LYS A 333 7.91 9.25 -27.84
CA LYS A 333 8.76 10.44 -27.76
C LYS A 333 9.36 10.62 -26.34
N PHE A 334 8.54 10.48 -25.30
CA PHE A 334 9.04 10.55 -23.92
C PHE A 334 10.00 9.40 -23.62
N ALA A 335 9.64 8.17 -23.94
CA ALA A 335 10.48 6.99 -23.74
C ALA A 335 11.85 7.12 -24.43
N THR A 336 11.85 7.56 -25.69
CA THR A 336 13.09 7.82 -26.46
C THR A 336 13.96 8.86 -25.78
N ALA A 337 13.36 9.99 -25.39
CA ALA A 337 14.07 11.07 -24.72
C ALA A 337 14.70 10.60 -23.38
N PHE A 338 13.95 9.84 -22.62
CA PHE A 338 14.40 9.26 -21.34
C PHE A 338 15.57 8.29 -21.55
N ILE A 339 15.43 7.32 -22.45
CA ILE A 339 16.47 6.32 -22.75
C ILE A 339 17.75 7.02 -23.25
N TYR A 340 17.62 7.96 -24.16
CA TYR A 340 18.76 8.69 -24.72
C TYR A 340 19.48 9.55 -23.66
N TYR A 341 18.72 10.20 -22.76
CA TYR A 341 19.29 10.93 -21.64
C TYR A 341 20.10 10.02 -20.71
N GLN A 342 19.57 8.87 -20.35
CA GLN A 342 20.27 7.89 -19.52
C GLN A 342 21.55 7.40 -20.20
N PHE A 343 21.48 7.12 -21.49
CA PHE A 343 22.64 6.66 -22.26
C PHE A 343 23.78 7.69 -22.25
N ILE A 344 23.49 8.98 -22.48
CA ILE A 344 24.52 10.04 -22.51
C ILE A 344 25.11 10.30 -21.13
N ASN A 345 24.31 10.20 -20.06
CA ASN A 345 24.76 10.53 -18.71
C ASN A 345 25.32 9.31 -17.95
N GLY A 346 25.60 8.21 -18.62
CA GLY A 346 26.22 7.01 -18.03
C GLY A 346 25.33 6.29 -17.03
N GLY A 347 24.00 6.51 -17.10
CA GLY A 347 23.01 5.80 -16.29
C GLY A 347 22.98 4.34 -16.70
N THR A 348 23.18 3.42 -15.78
CA THR A 348 22.84 2.01 -15.94
C THR A 348 21.33 1.89 -15.97
N ILE A 349 20.74 1.82 -17.15
CA ILE A 349 19.35 1.44 -17.31
C ILE A 349 19.29 -0.03 -16.92
N GLY A 350 18.69 -0.32 -15.76
CA GLY A 350 18.77 -1.56 -15.03
C GLY A 350 18.73 -2.84 -15.88
N GLU A 351 19.67 -3.73 -15.58
CA GLU A 351 19.62 -5.14 -15.90
C GLU A 351 18.48 -5.84 -15.13
#